data_c62bd5c4e1a2115332cd7c1580d69769
#
_entry.id   c62bd5c4e1a2115332cd7c1580d69769
#
_cell.length_a   1.000
_cell.length_b   1.000
_cell.length_c   1.000
_cell.angle_alpha   90.00
_cell.angle_beta   90.00
_cell.angle_gamma   90.00
#
_symmetry.space_group_name_H-M   'P 1'
#
loop_
_entity.id
_entity.type
_entity.pdbx_description
1 polymer ?
#
loop_
_entity_poly.entity_id
_entity_poly.type
_entity_poly.pdbx_seq_one_letter_code
_entity_poly.pdbx_strand_id
1 'polypeptide(L)'
;MKDKVLRFIKNFSNPDTVKTFTEGCCYWFAYLLDARFEMDPDKPRHRMMYNDVTGHFACEIDGILYDITGELPRDKYWVPWVDWFISEPSYREIVVRDCIMKT
;
A
#
# COMPACT_ATOMS: atom_id res chain seq x y z
N MET A 1 -7.23 11.14 11.80
CA MET A 1 -6.19 10.69 10.84
C MET A 1 -6.76 10.27 9.49
N LYS A 2 -7.89 9.57 9.49
CA LYS A 2 -8.55 9.13 8.23
C LYS A 2 -8.80 10.27 7.24
N ASP A 3 -9.32 11.40 7.70
CA ASP A 3 -9.58 12.55 6.83
C ASP A 3 -8.31 13.11 6.20
N LYS A 4 -7.21 13.10 6.95
CA LYS A 4 -5.90 13.57 6.46
C LYS A 4 -5.37 12.63 5.36
N VAL A 5 -5.49 11.33 5.56
CA VAL A 5 -5.04 10.32 4.58
C VAL A 5 -5.89 10.41 3.31
N LEU A 6 -7.19 10.44 3.43
CA LEU A 6 -8.09 10.51 2.28
C LEU A 6 -7.91 11.81 1.49
N ARG A 7 -7.64 12.93 2.17
CA ARG A 7 -7.32 14.20 1.50
C ARG A 7 -6.02 14.09 0.70
N PHE A 8 -4.99 13.48 1.28
CA PHE A 8 -3.74 13.27 0.58
C PHE A 8 -3.95 12.42 -0.69
N ILE A 9 -4.68 11.31 -0.55
CA ILE A 9 -4.97 10.43 -1.69
C ILE A 9 -5.75 11.19 -2.76
N LYS A 10 -6.78 11.94 -2.38
CA LYS A 10 -7.59 12.72 -3.30
C LYS A 10 -6.76 13.74 -4.07
N ASN A 11 -5.87 14.45 -3.37
CA ASN A 11 -5.02 15.45 -4.01
C ASN A 11 -3.97 14.84 -4.94
N PHE A 12 -3.57 13.60 -4.66
CA PHE A 12 -2.61 12.86 -5.47
C PHE A 12 -3.28 12.19 -6.68
N SER A 13 -4.56 11.87 -6.58
CA SER A 13 -5.28 11.08 -7.56
C SER A 13 -5.69 11.89 -8.80
N ASN A 14 -5.43 11.31 -9.96
CA ASN A 14 -5.97 11.72 -11.24
C ASN A 14 -6.11 10.45 -12.09
N PRO A 15 -6.74 10.50 -13.30
CA PRO A 15 -6.92 9.29 -14.10
C PRO A 15 -5.63 8.53 -14.40
N ASP A 16 -4.52 9.23 -14.60
CA ASP A 16 -3.23 8.60 -14.91
C ASP A 16 -2.61 7.94 -13.68
N THR A 17 -2.61 8.60 -12.52
CA THR A 17 -2.06 8.01 -11.30
C THR A 17 -2.90 6.86 -10.80
N VAL A 18 -4.23 6.95 -10.88
CA VAL A 18 -5.11 5.85 -10.49
C VAL A 18 -4.83 4.63 -11.36
N LYS A 19 -4.72 4.81 -12.67
CA LYS A 19 -4.39 3.73 -13.59
C LYS A 19 -3.04 3.10 -13.26
N THR A 20 -2.00 3.91 -13.10
CA THR A 20 -0.65 3.46 -12.80
C THR A 20 -0.62 2.62 -11.52
N PHE A 21 -1.23 3.11 -10.45
CA PHE A 21 -1.15 2.47 -9.14
C PHE A 21 -2.20 1.40 -8.89
N THR A 22 -3.11 1.15 -9.82
CA THR A 22 -4.03 0.00 -9.78
C THR A 22 -3.59 -1.12 -10.72
N GLU A 23 -2.82 -0.81 -11.76
CA GLU A 23 -2.43 -1.75 -12.81
C GLU A 23 -0.96 -2.19 -12.73
N GLY A 24 -0.42 -2.40 -11.53
CA GLY A 24 0.89 -3.00 -11.37
C GLY A 24 1.89 -2.25 -10.50
N CYS A 25 1.65 -1.00 -10.14
CA CYS A 25 2.54 -0.20 -9.30
C CYS A 25 1.99 0.05 -7.90
N CYS A 26 1.10 -0.81 -7.41
CA CYS A 26 0.49 -0.68 -6.09
C CYS A 26 1.51 -0.68 -4.94
N TYR A 27 2.62 -1.40 -5.09
CA TYR A 27 3.72 -1.38 -4.13
C TYR A 27 4.23 0.05 -3.92
N TRP A 28 4.48 0.77 -5.00
CA TRP A 28 5.05 2.12 -4.92
C TRP A 28 4.11 3.11 -4.24
N PHE A 29 2.81 2.98 -4.48
CA PHE A 29 1.86 3.86 -3.79
C PHE A 29 1.77 3.53 -2.30
N ALA A 30 1.77 2.25 -1.93
CA ALA A 30 1.81 1.85 -0.52
C ALA A 30 3.08 2.37 0.16
N TYR A 31 4.22 2.26 -0.51
CA TYR A 31 5.49 2.80 -0.02
C TYR A 31 5.43 4.32 0.16
N LEU A 32 4.84 5.02 -0.81
CA LEU A 32 4.71 6.48 -0.77
C LEU A 32 3.85 6.93 0.42
N LEU A 33 2.73 6.25 0.66
CA LEU A 33 1.87 6.53 1.81
C LEU A 33 2.61 6.27 3.12
N ASP A 34 3.30 5.13 3.22
CA ASP A 34 4.06 4.77 4.40
C ASP A 34 5.10 5.84 4.73
N ALA A 35 5.89 6.23 3.74
CA ALA A 35 6.92 7.26 3.90
C ALA A 35 6.33 8.62 4.25
N ARG A 36 5.21 9.01 3.62
CA ARG A 36 4.56 10.29 3.88
C ARG A 36 4.09 10.41 5.34
N PHE A 37 3.46 9.35 5.85
CA PHE A 37 2.90 9.38 7.20
C PHE A 37 3.91 9.02 8.30
N GLU A 38 5.06 8.47 7.93
CA GLU A 38 6.19 8.35 8.85
C GLU A 38 6.67 9.74 9.31
N MET A 39 6.59 10.72 8.44
CA MET A 39 7.02 12.09 8.72
C MET A 39 5.92 12.98 9.28
N ASP A 40 4.73 12.44 9.48
CA ASP A 40 3.60 13.21 9.98
C ASP A 40 3.81 13.60 11.45
N PRO A 41 3.54 14.87 11.82
CA PRO A 41 3.69 15.32 13.20
C PRO A 41 2.79 14.59 14.22
N ASP A 42 1.68 14.01 13.75
CA ASP A 42 0.78 13.22 14.61
C ASP A 42 1.28 11.79 14.83
N LYS A 43 2.31 11.39 14.11
CA LYS A 43 2.97 10.07 14.22
C LYS A 43 1.98 8.91 14.27
N PRO A 44 1.12 8.74 13.25
CA PRO A 44 0.19 7.62 13.21
C PRO A 44 0.94 6.30 13.07
N ARG A 45 0.31 5.22 13.52
CA ARG A 45 0.82 3.88 13.20
C ARG A 45 0.66 3.65 11.70
N HIS A 46 1.73 3.17 11.06
CA HIS A 46 1.70 2.92 9.62
C HIS A 46 2.55 1.71 9.29
N ARG A 47 2.12 0.94 8.31
CA ARG A 47 2.90 -0.18 7.77
C ARG A 47 2.36 -0.60 6.42
N MET A 48 3.24 -1.14 5.59
CA MET A 48 2.83 -1.72 4.33
C MET A 48 2.20 -3.08 4.57
N MET A 49 1.12 -3.36 3.84
CA MET A 49 0.36 -4.60 3.90
C MET A 49 0.34 -5.26 2.54
N TYR A 50 0.29 -6.58 2.54
CA TYR A 50 0.24 -7.38 1.32
C TYR A 50 -0.90 -8.39 1.41
N ASN A 51 -1.61 -8.56 0.30
CA ASN A 51 -2.66 -9.57 0.15
C ASN A 51 -2.18 -10.58 -0.89
N ASP A 52 -1.80 -11.79 -0.46
CA ASP A 52 -1.23 -12.80 -1.35
C ASP A 52 -2.28 -13.47 -2.25
N VAL A 53 -3.55 -13.35 -1.91
CA VAL A 53 -4.65 -13.86 -2.75
C VAL A 53 -4.82 -13.00 -3.99
N THR A 54 -4.76 -11.68 -3.83
CA THR A 54 -4.95 -10.73 -4.93
C THR A 54 -3.64 -10.19 -5.50
N GLY A 55 -2.52 -10.39 -4.80
CA GLY A 55 -1.24 -9.81 -5.18
C GLY A 55 -1.18 -8.29 -5.02
N HIS A 56 -1.99 -7.73 -4.13
CA HIS A 56 -2.14 -6.28 -3.98
C HIS A 56 -1.41 -5.78 -2.74
N PHE A 57 -0.82 -4.58 -2.88
CA PHE A 57 -0.22 -3.86 -1.77
C PHE A 57 -1.11 -2.70 -1.33
N ALA A 58 -1.10 -2.44 -0.05
CA ALA A 58 -1.78 -1.30 0.56
C ALA A 58 -0.95 -0.77 1.72
N CYS A 59 -1.33 0.39 2.24
CA CYS A 59 -0.74 0.93 3.46
C CYS A 59 -1.81 0.94 4.55
N GLU A 60 -1.48 0.37 5.71
CA GLU A 60 -2.32 0.47 6.90
C GLU A 60 -1.88 1.68 7.70
N ILE A 61 -2.83 2.58 7.98
CA ILE A 61 -2.58 3.76 8.81
C ILE A 61 -3.66 3.79 9.88
N ASP A 62 -3.25 3.69 11.14
CA ASP A 62 -4.13 3.61 12.31
C ASP A 62 -5.22 2.54 12.17
N GLY A 63 -4.85 1.38 11.64
CA GLY A 63 -5.74 0.23 11.52
C GLY A 63 -6.62 0.21 10.28
N ILE A 64 -6.52 1.21 9.41
CA ILE A 64 -7.31 1.30 8.18
C ILE A 64 -6.42 1.10 6.97
N LEU A 65 -6.87 0.28 6.02
CA LEU A 65 -6.14 0.00 4.78
C LEU A 65 -6.48 1.03 3.71
N TYR A 66 -5.45 1.51 3.01
CA TYR A 66 -5.59 2.50 1.94
C TYR A 66 -4.78 2.12 0.71
N ASP A 67 -5.31 2.40 -0.47
CA ASP A 67 -4.57 2.44 -1.72
C ASP A 67 -4.92 3.73 -2.48
N ILE A 68 -4.53 3.81 -3.76
CA ILE A 68 -4.82 5.01 -4.57
C ILE A 68 -6.33 5.26 -4.73
N THR A 69 -7.17 4.26 -4.54
CA THR A 69 -8.62 4.40 -4.64
C THR A 69 -9.28 4.87 -3.33
N GLY A 70 -8.52 4.96 -2.25
CA GLY A 70 -9.00 5.38 -0.94
C GLY A 70 -8.98 4.25 0.07
N GLU A 71 -9.95 4.24 0.96
CA GLU A 71 -10.08 3.21 1.98
C GLU A 71 -10.48 1.87 1.36
N LEU A 72 -9.83 0.80 1.79
CA LEU A 72 -10.10 -0.56 1.32
C LEU A 72 -10.84 -1.35 2.40
N PRO A 73 -11.72 -2.29 2.00
CA PRO A 73 -12.29 -3.24 2.94
C PRO A 73 -11.19 -4.16 3.47
N ARG A 74 -11.31 -4.56 4.74
CA ARG A 74 -10.33 -5.41 5.39
C ARG A 74 -10.83 -6.85 5.41
N ASP A 75 -9.99 -7.78 4.97
CA ASP A 75 -10.24 -9.21 5.07
C ASP A 75 -9.08 -9.92 5.79
N LYS A 76 -9.22 -11.24 5.98
CA LYS A 76 -8.23 -12.05 6.70
C LYS A 76 -6.94 -12.31 5.92
N TYR A 77 -6.90 -11.97 4.64
CA TYR A 77 -5.75 -12.25 3.78
C TYR A 77 -4.71 -11.13 3.78
N TRP A 78 -5.03 -9.98 4.35
CA TRP A 78 -4.06 -8.90 4.51
C TRP A 78 -3.09 -9.21 5.63
N VAL A 79 -1.80 -9.23 5.30
CA VAL A 79 -0.72 -9.49 6.26
C VAL A 79 0.33 -8.39 6.15
N PRO A 80 1.06 -8.10 7.24
CA PRO A 80 2.18 -7.15 7.15
C PRO A 80 3.19 -7.61 6.11
N TRP A 81 3.60 -6.70 5.24
CA TRP A 81 4.54 -7.02 4.17
C TRP A 81 5.86 -7.58 4.69
N VAL A 82 6.37 -7.02 5.80
CA VAL A 82 7.62 -7.50 6.41
C VAL A 82 7.51 -8.97 6.82
N ASP A 83 6.39 -9.34 7.43
CA ASP A 83 6.18 -10.72 7.87
C ASP A 83 6.07 -11.68 6.68
N TRP A 84 5.33 -11.31 5.65
CA TRP A 84 5.21 -12.12 4.44
C TRP A 84 6.56 -12.25 3.73
N PHE A 85 7.30 -11.16 3.61
CA PHE A 85 8.62 -11.12 2.97
C PHE A 85 9.61 -12.07 3.64
N ILE A 86 9.55 -12.19 4.97
CA ILE A 86 10.41 -13.08 5.75
C ILE A 86 9.95 -14.53 5.63
N SER A 87 8.63 -14.78 5.67
CA SER A 87 8.08 -16.14 5.68
C SER A 87 8.09 -16.81 4.29
N GLU A 88 8.15 -16.03 3.21
CA GLU A 88 8.05 -16.53 1.85
C GLU A 88 9.27 -16.15 1.00
N PRO A 89 10.50 -16.55 1.37
CA PRO A 89 11.71 -16.11 0.69
C PRO A 89 11.79 -16.53 -0.77
N SER A 90 11.13 -17.64 -1.14
CA SER A 90 11.14 -18.15 -2.52
C SER A 90 10.33 -17.28 -3.49
N TYR A 91 9.36 -16.53 -2.99
CA TYR A 91 8.46 -15.73 -3.83
C TYR A 91 8.72 -14.24 -3.76
N ARG A 92 9.48 -13.76 -2.77
CA ARG A 92 9.64 -12.33 -2.52
C ARG A 92 10.24 -11.57 -3.70
N GLU A 93 11.22 -12.15 -4.37
CA GLU A 93 11.85 -11.51 -5.54
C GLU A 93 10.87 -11.38 -6.70
N ILE A 94 10.06 -12.41 -6.91
CA ILE A 94 9.05 -12.42 -7.97
C ILE A 94 8.00 -11.36 -7.70
N VAL A 95 7.50 -11.28 -6.48
CA VAL A 95 6.47 -10.32 -6.11
C VAL A 95 6.98 -8.88 -6.24
N VAL A 96 8.17 -8.62 -5.68
CA VAL A 96 8.77 -7.29 -5.75
C VAL A 96 9.05 -6.91 -7.20
N ARG A 97 9.63 -7.82 -7.99
CA ARG A 97 9.90 -7.58 -9.40
C ARG A 97 8.61 -7.30 -10.17
N ASP A 98 7.59 -8.16 -10.01
CA ASP A 98 6.35 -8.04 -10.77
C ASP A 98 5.58 -6.78 -10.42
N CYS A 99 5.61 -6.35 -9.16
CA CYS A 99 4.91 -5.15 -8.73
C CYS A 99 5.73 -3.86 -8.97
N ILE A 100 7.06 -3.91 -8.77
CA ILE A 100 7.91 -2.72 -8.86
C ILE A 100 8.35 -2.45 -10.31
N MET A 101 8.58 -3.49 -11.10
CA MET A 101 9.15 -3.38 -12.44
C MET A 101 8.11 -3.26 -13.55
N LYS A 102 6.84 -3.43 -13.25
CA LYS A 102 5.75 -3.20 -14.20
C LYS A 102 5.43 -1.72 -14.32
N THR A 103 6.20 -1.02 -15.06
CA THR A 103 5.91 0.38 -15.37
C THR A 103 5.75 0.56 -16.87
#